data_685e369426e0720cab9613d228728df4
#
_entry.id   685e369426e0720cab9613d228728df4
#
_cell.length_a   1.000
_cell.length_b   1.000
_cell.length_c   1.000
_cell.angle_alpha   90.00
_cell.angle_beta   90.00
_cell.angle_gamma   90.00
#
_symmetry.space_group_name_H-M   'P 1'
#
loop_
_entity.id
_entity.type
_entity.pdbx_description
1 polymer ?
#
loop_
_entity_poly.entity_id
_entity_poly.type
_entity_poly.pdbx_seq_one_letter_code
_entity_poly.pdbx_strand_id
1 'polypeptide(L)'
;DGINTFNLDDFSTDMLTLLPPGITLNYYETYDDALTETNALPLIYNNTTPYNQTIYARAENNNACYGINQVFLTVKPLPQLSNDETLLYCLNQFPETIQLSASTPLNNTYYYLWSTGQTTASIAVNTVGTYTVTATTVDGCSKTKTIIVEPSNIATIDNIEVIDGNINNNIVTILASGEGEYLYEIINEEGLSFGYQESNTFNNVKPGFYSVNIKDVKNNCGVVNQLFSVVGFPLFFTPNNDGSNDYWQVYGVSSQFQPKSVIQIFDRYGKLLTQFTPTSIGWDGTVNGIPMPTNDYWFTVKLQDGRIYKNHFTLKR
;
A
#
# COMPACT_ATOMS: atom_id res chain seq x y z
N ASP A 1 25.49 -1.34 -24.03
CA ASP A 1 25.93 -0.37 -25.02
C ASP A 1 26.82 -0.98 -26.09
N GLY A 2 27.40 -2.16 -25.87
CA GLY A 2 28.29 -2.86 -26.80
C GLY A 2 29.72 -2.33 -26.81
N ILE A 3 30.11 -1.49 -25.86
CA ILE A 3 31.44 -0.98 -25.66
C ILE A 3 32.09 -1.68 -24.47
N ASN A 4 33.35 -2.11 -24.60
CA ASN A 4 34.12 -2.71 -23.53
C ASN A 4 35.60 -2.40 -23.66
N THR A 5 36.35 -2.58 -22.62
CA THR A 5 37.80 -2.46 -22.59
C THR A 5 38.44 -3.81 -22.90
N PHE A 6 39.36 -3.83 -23.86
CA PHE A 6 40.14 -5.00 -24.25
C PHE A 6 41.56 -4.79 -23.85
N ASN A 7 42.18 -5.83 -23.30
CA ASN A 7 43.66 -5.89 -23.18
C ASN A 7 44.21 -6.57 -24.45
N LEU A 8 44.77 -5.80 -25.35
CA LEU A 8 45.27 -6.29 -26.64
C LEU A 8 46.51 -7.22 -26.47
N ASP A 9 47.21 -7.14 -25.33
CA ASP A 9 48.32 -8.03 -25.03
C ASP A 9 47.89 -9.49 -24.82
N ASP A 10 46.67 -9.70 -24.40
CA ASP A 10 46.10 -11.08 -24.24
C ASP A 10 46.05 -11.78 -25.62
N PHE A 11 45.80 -11.05 -26.71
CA PHE A 11 45.81 -11.61 -28.07
C PHE A 11 47.24 -11.78 -28.59
N SER A 12 48.19 -10.96 -28.12
CA SER A 12 49.61 -11.05 -28.53
C SER A 12 50.20 -12.40 -28.16
N THR A 13 49.91 -12.90 -26.97
CA THR A 13 50.45 -14.15 -26.46
C THR A 13 50.13 -15.35 -27.35
N ASP A 14 48.85 -15.46 -27.76
CA ASP A 14 48.40 -16.56 -28.64
C ASP A 14 48.96 -16.44 -30.06
N MET A 15 49.01 -15.23 -30.62
CA MET A 15 49.52 -14.98 -31.97
C MET A 15 51.05 -15.23 -32.05
N LEU A 16 51.79 -14.77 -31.06
CA LEU A 16 53.25 -14.91 -31.02
C LEU A 16 53.72 -16.35 -30.88
N THR A 17 52.93 -17.25 -30.30
CA THR A 17 53.31 -18.68 -30.21
C THR A 17 53.44 -19.36 -31.55
N LEU A 18 52.80 -18.81 -32.60
CA LEU A 18 52.81 -19.33 -33.97
C LEU A 18 53.85 -18.65 -34.85
N LEU A 19 54.62 -17.69 -34.32
CA LEU A 19 55.56 -16.85 -35.09
C LEU A 19 57.00 -17.11 -34.60
N PRO A 20 58.02 -16.82 -35.44
CA PRO A 20 59.40 -16.91 -35.05
C PRO A 20 59.74 -15.99 -33.84
N PRO A 21 60.75 -16.32 -33.03
CA PRO A 21 61.13 -15.49 -31.87
C PRO A 21 61.65 -14.10 -32.34
N GLY A 22 61.36 -13.07 -31.52
CA GLY A 22 61.80 -11.70 -31.78
C GLY A 22 60.79 -10.86 -32.59
N ILE A 23 59.59 -11.37 -32.83
CA ILE A 23 58.49 -10.61 -33.45
C ILE A 23 57.76 -9.80 -32.37
N THR A 24 57.43 -8.57 -32.67
CA THR A 24 56.54 -7.67 -31.90
C THR A 24 55.25 -7.45 -32.64
N LEU A 25 54.15 -7.26 -31.90
CA LEU A 25 52.84 -6.95 -32.42
C LEU A 25 52.43 -5.54 -32.02
N ASN A 26 51.97 -4.77 -33.01
CA ASN A 26 51.29 -3.48 -32.81
C ASN A 26 49.90 -3.56 -33.41
N TYR A 27 48.94 -2.85 -32.79
CA TYR A 27 47.53 -2.87 -33.19
C TYR A 27 47.09 -1.52 -33.74
N TYR A 28 46.19 -1.53 -34.73
CA TYR A 28 45.72 -0.35 -35.44
C TYR A 28 44.22 -0.44 -35.74
N GLU A 29 43.50 0.69 -35.79
CA GLU A 29 42.08 0.68 -36.15
C GLU A 29 41.84 0.39 -37.64
N THR A 30 42.73 0.85 -38.51
CA THR A 30 42.58 0.67 -39.97
C THR A 30 43.76 -0.12 -40.56
N TYR A 31 43.52 -0.75 -41.71
CA TYR A 31 44.56 -1.43 -42.46
C TYR A 31 45.63 -0.44 -42.93
N ASP A 32 45.24 0.78 -43.34
CA ASP A 32 46.12 1.83 -43.83
C ASP A 32 47.04 2.33 -42.69
N ASP A 33 46.52 2.50 -41.45
CA ASP A 33 47.36 2.86 -40.31
C ASP A 33 48.37 1.76 -39.99
N ALA A 34 47.93 0.48 -40.07
CA ALA A 34 48.83 -0.67 -39.89
C ALA A 34 49.88 -0.74 -40.99
N LEU A 35 49.56 -0.33 -42.22
CA LEU A 35 50.51 -0.35 -43.36
C LEU A 35 51.55 0.77 -43.21
N THR A 36 51.10 1.96 -42.74
CA THR A 36 51.97 3.17 -42.62
C THR A 36 52.60 3.34 -41.24
N GLU A 37 52.32 2.46 -40.30
CA GLU A 37 52.80 2.49 -38.88
C GLU A 37 52.38 3.77 -38.14
N THR A 38 51.19 4.26 -38.42
CA THR A 38 50.65 5.48 -37.81
C THR A 38 49.49 5.15 -36.90
N ASN A 39 49.26 5.95 -35.87
CA ASN A 39 48.11 5.82 -34.97
C ASN A 39 48.02 4.44 -34.29
N ALA A 40 49.10 3.87 -33.79
CA ALA A 40 49.10 2.62 -33.07
C ALA A 40 48.17 2.70 -31.83
N LEU A 41 47.34 1.66 -31.62
CA LEU A 41 46.43 1.58 -30.50
C LEU A 41 47.19 1.29 -29.18
N PRO A 42 46.71 1.84 -28.05
CA PRO A 42 47.23 1.45 -26.74
C PRO A 42 46.84 -0.01 -26.42
N LEU A 43 47.65 -0.71 -25.61
CA LEU A 43 47.40 -2.09 -25.24
C LEU A 43 46.05 -2.24 -24.48
N ILE A 44 45.64 -1.25 -23.70
CA ILE A 44 44.33 -1.17 -23.09
C ILE A 44 43.44 -0.31 -23.99
N TYR A 45 42.57 -0.93 -24.75
CA TYR A 45 41.76 -0.31 -25.79
C TYR A 45 40.27 -0.49 -25.59
N ASN A 46 39.50 0.58 -25.76
CA ASN A 46 38.04 0.53 -25.78
C ASN A 46 37.57 0.48 -27.24
N ASN A 47 36.72 -0.50 -27.58
CA ASN A 47 36.17 -0.52 -28.94
C ASN A 47 35.34 0.73 -29.22
N THR A 48 35.48 1.27 -30.43
CA THR A 48 34.78 2.46 -30.91
C THR A 48 33.48 2.13 -31.67
N THR A 49 33.41 0.90 -32.17
CA THR A 49 32.21 0.36 -32.84
C THR A 49 31.53 -0.64 -31.93
N PRO A 50 30.22 -0.42 -31.55
CA PRO A 50 29.51 -1.30 -30.64
C PRO A 50 29.40 -2.76 -31.13
N TYR A 51 29.50 -3.69 -30.19
CA TYR A 51 29.35 -5.14 -30.34
C TYR A 51 30.43 -5.83 -31.17
N ASN A 52 30.75 -5.34 -32.36
CA ASN A 52 31.74 -5.97 -33.24
C ASN A 52 32.63 -4.90 -33.89
N GLN A 53 33.91 -4.99 -33.64
CA GLN A 53 34.89 -4.12 -34.30
C GLN A 53 36.04 -4.97 -34.83
N THR A 54 36.48 -4.64 -36.03
CA THR A 54 37.68 -5.22 -36.61
C THR A 54 38.83 -4.22 -36.41
N ILE A 55 39.94 -4.68 -35.85
CA ILE A 55 41.21 -3.96 -35.80
C ILE A 55 42.29 -4.80 -36.50
N TYR A 56 43.48 -4.23 -36.70
CA TYR A 56 44.54 -4.86 -37.45
C TYR A 56 45.79 -5.03 -36.58
N ALA A 57 46.30 -6.27 -36.48
CA ALA A 57 47.55 -6.59 -35.82
C ALA A 57 48.67 -6.66 -36.88
N ARG A 58 49.68 -5.85 -36.73
CA ARG A 58 50.92 -5.86 -37.55
C ARG A 58 52.01 -6.56 -36.76
N ALA A 59 52.60 -7.58 -37.40
CA ALA A 59 53.73 -8.32 -36.88
C ALA A 59 55.05 -7.78 -37.51
N GLU A 60 56.05 -7.49 -36.69
CA GLU A 60 57.32 -6.90 -37.10
C GLU A 60 58.53 -7.60 -36.50
N ASN A 61 59.61 -7.65 -37.27
CA ASN A 61 60.90 -8.07 -36.78
C ASN A 61 61.94 -6.99 -37.20
N ASN A 62 62.43 -6.19 -36.27
CA ASN A 62 63.43 -5.13 -36.51
C ASN A 62 63.04 -4.20 -37.66
N ASN A 63 61.83 -3.66 -37.63
CA ASN A 63 61.21 -2.77 -38.66
C ASN A 63 60.96 -3.46 -40.03
N ALA A 64 61.03 -4.78 -40.11
CA ALA A 64 60.57 -5.52 -41.29
C ALA A 64 59.14 -6.05 -41.03
N CYS A 65 58.17 -5.65 -41.86
CA CYS A 65 56.81 -6.17 -41.76
C CYS A 65 56.76 -7.67 -42.06
N TYR A 66 56.26 -8.46 -41.14
CA TYR A 66 56.03 -9.90 -41.29
C TYR A 66 54.68 -10.22 -41.85
N GLY A 67 53.69 -9.34 -41.57
CA GLY A 67 52.33 -9.44 -42.02
C GLY A 67 51.35 -8.59 -41.21
N ILE A 68 50.20 -8.32 -41.81
CA ILE A 68 49.09 -7.63 -41.17
C ILE A 68 47.87 -8.55 -41.21
N ASN A 69 47.25 -8.81 -40.06
CA ASN A 69 46.08 -9.63 -39.93
C ASN A 69 44.93 -8.92 -39.19
N GLN A 70 43.71 -9.31 -39.48
CA GLN A 70 42.52 -8.83 -38.78
C GLN A 70 42.37 -9.47 -37.41
N VAL A 71 41.97 -8.68 -36.44
CA VAL A 71 41.59 -9.09 -35.10
C VAL A 71 40.14 -8.65 -34.86
N PHE A 72 39.27 -9.57 -34.48
CA PHE A 72 37.86 -9.32 -34.28
C PHE A 72 37.59 -9.14 -32.78
N LEU A 73 37.22 -7.93 -32.38
CA LEU A 73 36.78 -7.61 -31.04
C LEU A 73 35.26 -7.81 -30.98
N THR A 74 34.78 -8.65 -30.10
CA THR A 74 33.34 -8.95 -29.96
C THR A 74 32.87 -8.73 -28.52
N VAL A 75 31.89 -7.85 -28.33
CA VAL A 75 31.21 -7.63 -27.05
C VAL A 75 29.88 -8.36 -27.08
N LYS A 76 29.73 -9.33 -26.21
CA LYS A 76 28.48 -10.12 -26.10
C LYS A 76 27.40 -9.26 -25.42
N PRO A 77 26.13 -9.28 -25.90
CA PRO A 77 25.06 -8.53 -25.27
C PRO A 77 24.68 -9.11 -23.91
N LEU A 78 24.35 -8.23 -22.98
CA LEU A 78 23.77 -8.60 -21.68
C LEU A 78 22.31 -9.06 -21.83
N PRO A 79 21.81 -9.90 -20.91
CA PRO A 79 20.41 -10.27 -20.87
C PRO A 79 19.51 -9.03 -20.79
N GLN A 80 18.42 -9.06 -21.54
CA GLN A 80 17.39 -8.01 -21.49
C GLN A 80 16.41 -8.31 -20.35
N LEU A 81 16.58 -7.61 -19.23
CA LEU A 81 15.67 -7.66 -18.09
C LEU A 81 14.87 -6.35 -18.02
N SER A 82 13.64 -6.43 -17.49
CA SER A 82 12.92 -5.22 -17.10
C SER A 82 13.64 -4.53 -15.93
N ASN A 83 13.33 -3.25 -15.70
CA ASN A 83 13.94 -2.49 -14.59
C ASN A 83 13.59 -3.09 -13.24
N ASP A 84 14.35 -2.73 -12.22
CA ASP A 84 14.00 -2.97 -10.83
C ASP A 84 12.64 -2.35 -10.52
N GLU A 85 11.86 -3.03 -9.68
CA GLU A 85 10.50 -2.63 -9.37
C GLU A 85 10.12 -2.92 -7.91
N THR A 86 9.10 -2.20 -7.43
CA THR A 86 8.46 -2.48 -6.16
C THR A 86 7.02 -2.91 -6.42
N LEU A 87 6.62 -4.02 -5.80
CA LEU A 87 5.27 -4.58 -5.86
C LEU A 87 4.68 -4.60 -4.46
N LEU A 88 3.36 -4.56 -4.37
CA LEU A 88 2.64 -4.61 -3.11
C LEU A 88 1.97 -5.99 -2.94
N TYR A 89 2.00 -6.52 -1.72
CA TYR A 89 1.34 -7.76 -1.37
C TYR A 89 0.36 -7.54 -0.22
N CYS A 90 -0.91 -7.95 -0.41
CA CYS A 90 -1.94 -7.88 0.62
C CYS A 90 -1.77 -9.03 1.62
N LEU A 91 -1.33 -8.73 2.84
CA LEU A 91 -1.08 -9.74 3.88
C LEU A 91 -2.33 -10.57 4.24
N ASN A 92 -3.52 -9.97 4.15
CA ASN A 92 -4.80 -10.64 4.40
C ASN A 92 -5.20 -11.64 3.29
N GLN A 93 -4.51 -11.69 2.17
CA GLN A 93 -4.75 -12.64 1.08
C GLN A 93 -3.91 -13.92 1.22
N PHE A 94 -3.00 -13.99 2.21
CA PHE A 94 -2.25 -15.22 2.44
C PHE A 94 -3.19 -16.44 2.58
N PRO A 95 -2.94 -17.57 1.89
CA PRO A 95 -1.72 -17.98 1.19
C PRO A 95 -1.66 -17.69 -0.33
N GLU A 96 -2.50 -16.81 -0.87
CA GLU A 96 -2.46 -16.44 -2.28
C GLU A 96 -1.09 -15.85 -2.66
N THR A 97 -0.73 -15.98 -3.94
CA THR A 97 0.60 -15.58 -4.44
C THR A 97 0.50 -14.46 -5.47
N ILE A 98 1.55 -13.64 -5.54
CA ILE A 98 1.79 -12.72 -6.66
C ILE A 98 2.91 -13.27 -7.54
N GLN A 99 2.90 -12.89 -8.83
CA GLN A 99 3.93 -13.31 -9.78
C GLN A 99 5.04 -12.27 -9.87
N LEU A 100 6.29 -12.72 -9.68
CA LEU A 100 7.49 -11.95 -9.98
C LEU A 100 8.07 -12.40 -11.31
N SER A 101 8.45 -11.47 -12.19
CA SER A 101 8.95 -11.77 -13.52
C SER A 101 10.32 -11.10 -13.78
N ALA A 102 11.24 -11.85 -14.36
CA ALA A 102 12.57 -11.32 -14.71
C ALA A 102 12.51 -10.29 -15.84
N SER A 103 11.61 -10.50 -16.82
CA SER A 103 11.42 -9.62 -17.98
C SER A 103 9.98 -9.64 -18.46
N THR A 104 9.58 -8.59 -19.18
CA THR A 104 8.28 -8.52 -19.85
C THR A 104 8.48 -8.04 -21.30
N PRO A 105 8.18 -8.87 -22.32
CA PRO A 105 7.71 -10.26 -22.24
C PRO A 105 8.79 -11.21 -21.67
N LEU A 106 8.36 -12.37 -21.17
CA LEU A 106 9.27 -13.41 -20.68
C LEU A 106 10.20 -13.91 -21.79
N ASN A 107 11.50 -14.01 -21.51
CA ASN A 107 12.49 -14.61 -22.41
C ASN A 107 12.98 -15.94 -21.84
N ASN A 108 12.58 -17.04 -22.48
CA ASN A 108 12.92 -18.40 -22.03
C ASN A 108 14.27 -18.91 -22.59
N THR A 109 15.06 -18.06 -23.24
CA THR A 109 16.39 -18.42 -23.77
C THR A 109 17.52 -18.18 -22.78
N TYR A 110 17.23 -17.52 -21.64
CA TYR A 110 18.21 -17.29 -20.58
C TYR A 110 18.13 -18.36 -19.50
N TYR A 111 19.24 -18.62 -18.84
CA TYR A 111 19.29 -19.36 -17.57
C TYR A 111 19.00 -18.38 -16.43
N TYR A 112 18.01 -18.70 -15.59
CA TYR A 112 17.62 -17.87 -14.46
C TYR A 112 18.03 -18.50 -13.15
N LEU A 113 18.40 -17.65 -12.17
CA LEU A 113 18.59 -18.03 -10.79
C LEU A 113 18.02 -16.95 -9.88
N TRP A 114 16.96 -17.28 -9.15
CA TRP A 114 16.37 -16.42 -8.15
C TRP A 114 17.07 -16.57 -6.79
N SER A 115 16.99 -15.53 -5.95
CA SER A 115 17.45 -15.59 -4.55
C SER A 115 16.76 -16.69 -3.74
N THR A 116 15.61 -17.16 -4.17
CA THR A 116 14.85 -18.30 -3.61
C THR A 116 15.31 -19.66 -4.12
N GLY A 117 16.27 -19.71 -5.05
CA GLY A 117 16.82 -20.93 -5.67
C GLY A 117 16.03 -21.45 -6.88
N GLN A 118 14.93 -20.83 -7.25
CA GLN A 118 14.16 -21.19 -8.44
C GLN A 118 14.87 -20.75 -9.72
N THR A 119 14.63 -21.47 -10.85
CA THR A 119 15.35 -21.28 -12.11
C THR A 119 14.42 -20.96 -13.30
N THR A 120 13.18 -20.58 -13.02
CA THR A 120 12.18 -20.19 -14.03
C THR A 120 12.23 -18.70 -14.33
N ALA A 121 11.74 -18.27 -15.51
CA ALA A 121 11.69 -16.85 -15.87
C ALA A 121 10.76 -16.01 -14.99
N SER A 122 9.85 -16.66 -14.25
CA SER A 122 8.98 -16.05 -13.25
C SER A 122 8.78 -16.99 -12.08
N ILE A 123 8.45 -16.44 -10.91
CA ILE A 123 8.17 -17.18 -9.69
C ILE A 123 6.91 -16.63 -9.02
N ALA A 124 6.22 -17.47 -8.24
CA ALA A 124 5.09 -17.09 -7.41
C ALA A 124 5.56 -16.96 -5.95
N VAL A 125 5.24 -15.84 -5.30
CA VAL A 125 5.61 -15.58 -3.90
C VAL A 125 4.39 -15.07 -3.11
N ASN A 126 4.38 -15.32 -1.81
CA ASN A 126 3.34 -14.86 -0.87
C ASN A 126 3.96 -14.27 0.42
N THR A 127 5.19 -13.82 0.34
CA THR A 127 5.89 -13.18 1.45
C THR A 127 6.51 -11.88 1.00
N VAL A 128 6.53 -10.90 1.90
CA VAL A 128 7.22 -9.63 1.69
C VAL A 128 8.73 -9.82 1.78
N GLY A 129 9.50 -8.98 1.08
CA GLY A 129 10.94 -9.05 1.09
C GLY A 129 11.57 -8.59 -0.22
N THR A 130 12.90 -8.71 -0.29
CA THR A 130 13.68 -8.39 -1.48
C THR A 130 14.03 -9.68 -2.23
N TYR A 131 13.63 -9.72 -3.49
CA TYR A 131 13.91 -10.83 -4.40
C TYR A 131 14.86 -10.36 -5.49
N THR A 132 15.86 -11.17 -5.80
CA THR A 132 16.75 -10.91 -6.92
C THR A 132 16.68 -12.06 -7.90
N VAL A 133 16.78 -11.75 -9.19
CA VAL A 133 16.92 -12.73 -10.26
C VAL A 133 18.12 -12.39 -11.13
N THR A 134 19.01 -13.35 -11.28
CA THR A 134 20.14 -13.26 -12.22
C THR A 134 19.79 -14.05 -13.47
N ALA A 135 19.77 -13.39 -14.62
CA ALA A 135 19.66 -14.03 -15.92
C ALA A 135 21.05 -14.14 -16.55
N THR A 136 21.32 -15.29 -17.17
CA THR A 136 22.60 -15.58 -17.83
C THR A 136 22.32 -16.07 -19.26
N THR A 137 22.99 -15.48 -20.24
CA THR A 137 22.95 -15.96 -21.64
C THR A 137 23.73 -17.25 -21.84
N VAL A 138 23.55 -17.90 -22.98
CA VAL A 138 24.34 -19.10 -23.37
C VAL A 138 25.85 -18.79 -23.47
N ASP A 139 26.20 -17.55 -23.72
CA ASP A 139 27.61 -17.05 -23.77
C ASP A 139 28.18 -16.72 -22.39
N GLY A 140 27.41 -16.91 -21.30
CA GLY A 140 27.86 -16.67 -19.92
C GLY A 140 27.70 -15.20 -19.45
N CYS A 141 27.19 -14.27 -20.26
CA CYS A 141 26.93 -12.90 -19.83
C CYS A 141 25.71 -12.87 -18.89
N SER A 142 25.83 -12.17 -17.76
CA SER A 142 24.77 -12.15 -16.73
C SER A 142 24.38 -10.72 -16.35
N LYS A 143 23.12 -10.56 -15.95
CA LYS A 143 22.53 -9.34 -15.39
C LYS A 143 21.57 -9.70 -14.29
N THR A 144 21.52 -8.90 -13.22
CA THR A 144 20.64 -9.10 -12.09
C THR A 144 19.59 -8.00 -12.06
N LYS A 145 18.34 -8.38 -11.71
CA LYS A 145 17.21 -7.49 -11.41
C LYS A 145 16.81 -7.68 -9.96
N THR A 146 16.39 -6.59 -9.33
CA THR A 146 15.85 -6.58 -7.96
C THR A 146 14.35 -6.26 -8.00
N ILE A 147 13.58 -7.03 -7.22
CA ILE A 147 12.14 -6.79 -7.00
C ILE A 147 11.90 -6.73 -5.50
N ILE A 148 11.35 -5.62 -5.02
CA ILE A 148 10.97 -5.43 -3.63
C ILE A 148 9.47 -5.71 -3.51
N VAL A 149 9.07 -6.61 -2.62
CA VAL A 149 7.67 -6.86 -2.27
C VAL A 149 7.40 -6.23 -0.92
N GLU A 150 6.62 -5.15 -0.91
CA GLU A 150 6.23 -4.42 0.29
C GLU A 150 4.84 -4.85 0.78
N PRO A 151 4.59 -4.76 2.10
CA PRO A 151 3.30 -5.11 2.65
C PRO A 151 2.24 -4.04 2.37
N SER A 152 1.01 -4.48 2.19
CA SER A 152 -0.22 -3.74 2.41
C SER A 152 -1.21 -4.64 3.14
N ASN A 153 -2.25 -4.07 3.77
CA ASN A 153 -3.28 -4.86 4.44
C ASN A 153 -4.58 -4.06 4.58
N ILE A 154 -5.68 -4.74 4.88
CA ILE A 154 -6.86 -4.08 5.45
C ILE A 154 -6.51 -3.48 6.82
N ALA A 155 -7.23 -2.44 7.23
CA ALA A 155 -7.06 -1.84 8.54
C ALA A 155 -7.50 -2.80 9.66
N THR A 156 -6.87 -2.67 10.83
CA THR A 156 -7.41 -3.16 12.10
C THR A 156 -8.02 -1.97 12.83
N ILE A 157 -9.30 -2.05 13.22
CA ILE A 157 -9.95 -1.02 14.03
C ILE A 157 -9.57 -1.26 15.48
N ASP A 158 -8.74 -0.41 16.04
CA ASP A 158 -8.25 -0.53 17.41
C ASP A 158 -9.27 0.04 18.40
N ASN A 159 -9.90 1.18 18.08
CA ASN A 159 -10.92 1.81 18.90
C ASN A 159 -11.74 2.82 18.08
N ILE A 160 -12.95 3.11 18.52
CA ILE A 160 -13.79 4.22 18.05
C ILE A 160 -14.09 5.12 19.25
N GLU A 161 -13.46 6.28 19.30
CA GLU A 161 -13.67 7.26 20.35
C GLU A 161 -14.83 8.19 19.96
N VAL A 162 -15.80 8.32 20.86
CA VAL A 162 -16.98 9.13 20.64
C VAL A 162 -17.10 10.15 21.76
N ILE A 163 -17.01 11.44 21.43
CA ILE A 163 -17.36 12.55 22.30
C ILE A 163 -18.78 12.94 21.95
N ASP A 164 -19.75 12.51 22.78
CA ASP A 164 -21.18 12.61 22.50
C ASP A 164 -21.96 13.30 23.64
N GLY A 165 -23.26 13.19 23.62
CA GLY A 165 -24.16 13.84 24.58
C GLY A 165 -24.74 15.16 24.08
N ASN A 166 -24.34 15.64 22.90
CA ASN A 166 -24.86 16.84 22.25
C ASN A 166 -25.79 16.47 21.10
N ILE A 167 -26.70 17.39 20.73
CA ILE A 167 -27.63 17.12 19.63
C ILE A 167 -26.99 17.32 18.24
N ASN A 168 -25.97 18.18 18.13
CA ASN A 168 -25.39 18.59 16.84
C ASN A 168 -23.87 18.77 16.83
N ASN A 169 -23.16 18.39 17.88
CA ASN A 169 -21.74 18.69 17.98
C ASN A 169 -20.96 17.52 18.60
N ASN A 170 -21.22 16.34 18.12
CA ASN A 170 -20.48 15.15 18.54
C ASN A 170 -19.29 14.94 17.60
N ILE A 171 -18.23 14.36 18.14
CA ILE A 171 -16.99 14.06 17.44
C ILE A 171 -16.76 12.57 17.52
N VAL A 172 -16.44 11.97 16.38
CA VAL A 172 -16.07 10.56 16.26
C VAL A 172 -14.66 10.48 15.73
N THR A 173 -13.76 9.83 16.46
CA THR A 173 -12.37 9.57 16.03
C THR A 173 -12.14 8.07 15.95
N ILE A 174 -11.68 7.62 14.79
CA ILE A 174 -11.44 6.21 14.51
C ILE A 174 -9.96 5.93 14.65
N LEU A 175 -9.57 5.09 15.60
CA LEU A 175 -8.19 4.64 15.77
C LEU A 175 -8.04 3.32 15.04
N ALA A 176 -7.14 3.30 14.06
CA ALA A 176 -6.87 2.14 13.25
C ALA A 176 -5.37 1.98 12.99
N SER A 177 -4.93 0.72 12.86
CA SER A 177 -3.56 0.33 12.57
C SER A 177 -3.50 -0.64 11.38
N GLY A 178 -2.28 -0.84 10.84
CA GLY A 178 -2.00 -1.75 9.74
C GLY A 178 -0.93 -1.22 8.78
N GLU A 179 -0.62 -1.99 7.73
CA GLU A 179 0.44 -1.72 6.75
C GLU A 179 -0.09 -1.00 5.49
N GLY A 180 -1.39 -0.62 5.47
CA GLY A 180 -2.05 0.08 4.37
C GLY A 180 -1.98 1.60 4.48
N GLU A 181 -2.57 2.25 3.48
CA GLU A 181 -2.98 3.66 3.50
C GLU A 181 -4.50 3.69 3.48
N TYR A 182 -5.12 4.46 4.39
CA TYR A 182 -6.53 4.28 4.68
C TYR A 182 -7.36 5.53 4.42
N LEU A 183 -8.54 5.30 3.86
CA LEU A 183 -9.63 6.27 3.82
C LEU A 183 -10.75 5.81 4.75
N TYR A 184 -11.36 6.78 5.44
CA TYR A 184 -12.38 6.57 6.46
C TYR A 184 -13.73 7.12 5.97
N GLU A 185 -14.79 6.37 6.22
CA GLU A 185 -16.16 6.76 5.94
C GLU A 185 -17.04 6.35 7.11
N ILE A 186 -18.01 7.18 7.48
CA ILE A 186 -19.12 6.76 8.35
C ILE A 186 -20.44 6.88 7.60
N ILE A 187 -21.33 5.92 7.85
CA ILE A 187 -22.65 5.84 7.22
C ILE A 187 -23.67 5.69 8.34
N ASN A 188 -24.75 6.50 8.32
CA ASN A 188 -25.82 6.39 9.31
C ASN A 188 -26.78 5.22 8.98
N GLU A 189 -27.72 4.93 9.88
CA GLU A 189 -28.71 3.85 9.72
C GLU A 189 -29.66 4.05 8.54
N GLU A 190 -29.82 5.27 8.03
CA GLU A 190 -30.59 5.60 6.84
C GLU A 190 -29.81 5.40 5.53
N GLY A 191 -28.51 5.02 5.63
CA GLY A 191 -27.63 4.83 4.49
C GLY A 191 -26.99 6.11 3.97
N LEU A 192 -27.10 7.24 4.71
CA LEU A 192 -26.45 8.49 4.34
C LEU A 192 -24.98 8.44 4.71
N SER A 193 -24.11 8.51 3.71
CA SER A 193 -22.66 8.54 3.84
C SER A 193 -22.12 9.95 4.05
N PHE A 194 -21.08 10.06 4.88
CA PHE A 194 -20.26 11.28 5.01
C PHE A 194 -19.17 11.35 3.91
N GLY A 195 -19.03 10.29 3.09
CA GLY A 195 -17.99 10.13 2.09
C GLY A 195 -16.64 9.70 2.66
N TYR A 196 -15.81 9.10 1.80
CA TYR A 196 -14.45 8.74 2.17
C TYR A 196 -13.55 9.95 2.31
N GLN A 197 -12.77 10.00 3.40
CA GLN A 197 -11.79 11.06 3.70
C GLN A 197 -10.50 10.47 4.29
N GLU A 198 -9.39 11.22 4.19
CA GLU A 198 -8.11 10.85 4.81
C GLU A 198 -8.13 11.03 6.33
N SER A 199 -8.86 12.03 6.81
CA SER A 199 -9.00 12.27 8.25
C SER A 199 -9.78 11.14 8.91
N ASN A 200 -9.24 10.60 10.00
CA ASN A 200 -9.92 9.63 10.86
C ASN A 200 -10.94 10.24 11.82
N THR A 201 -11.19 11.56 11.75
CA THR A 201 -12.06 12.32 12.67
C THR A 201 -13.23 12.93 11.91
N PHE A 202 -14.44 12.68 12.41
CA PHE A 202 -15.70 13.22 11.92
C PHE A 202 -16.30 14.16 12.95
N ASN A 203 -16.61 15.38 12.52
CA ASN A 203 -17.22 16.42 13.36
C ASN A 203 -18.71 16.58 13.05
N ASN A 204 -19.45 17.18 13.99
CA ASN A 204 -20.88 17.47 13.85
C ASN A 204 -21.73 16.23 13.55
N VAL A 205 -21.29 15.08 14.08
CA VAL A 205 -22.03 13.83 13.92
C VAL A 205 -23.30 13.89 14.76
N LYS A 206 -24.45 13.62 14.15
CA LYS A 206 -25.72 13.57 14.87
C LYS A 206 -25.79 12.33 15.75
N PRO A 207 -26.60 12.35 16.85
CA PRO A 207 -26.88 11.14 17.58
C PRO A 207 -27.60 10.09 16.72
N GLY A 208 -27.26 8.80 16.94
CA GLY A 208 -27.84 7.70 16.18
C GLY A 208 -26.90 6.50 16.07
N PHE A 209 -27.20 5.61 15.15
CA PHE A 209 -26.40 4.42 14.86
C PHE A 209 -25.65 4.61 13.53
N TYR A 210 -24.43 4.10 13.50
CA TYR A 210 -23.52 4.28 12.38
C TYR A 210 -22.73 3.00 12.12
N SER A 211 -22.28 2.87 10.88
CA SER A 211 -21.16 2.00 10.53
C SER A 211 -19.97 2.82 10.07
N VAL A 212 -18.77 2.43 10.48
CA VAL A 212 -17.53 2.92 9.89
C VAL A 212 -17.05 1.93 8.83
N ASN A 213 -16.59 2.46 7.70
CA ASN A 213 -15.85 1.73 6.67
C ASN A 213 -14.44 2.31 6.61
N ILE A 214 -13.43 1.44 6.64
CA ILE A 214 -12.02 1.82 6.42
C ILE A 214 -11.51 1.05 5.22
N LYS A 215 -11.18 1.77 4.16
CA LYS A 215 -10.71 1.23 2.89
C LYS A 215 -9.21 1.40 2.76
N ASP A 216 -8.50 0.31 2.46
CA ASP A 216 -7.11 0.38 2.02
C ASP A 216 -7.03 0.94 0.59
N VAL A 217 -6.20 1.99 0.40
CA VAL A 217 -5.94 2.62 -0.91
C VAL A 217 -4.50 2.44 -1.38
N LYS A 218 -3.61 1.90 -0.55
CA LYS A 218 -2.23 1.58 -0.92
C LYS A 218 -2.17 0.48 -1.98
N ASN A 219 -2.93 -0.62 -1.78
CA ASN A 219 -2.99 -1.76 -2.70
C ASN A 219 -4.40 -2.32 -2.89
N ASN A 220 -5.41 -1.61 -2.42
CA ASN A 220 -6.81 -2.02 -2.52
C ASN A 220 -7.08 -3.42 -1.90
N CYS A 221 -6.44 -3.70 -0.76
CA CYS A 221 -6.54 -5.00 -0.06
C CYS A 221 -7.93 -5.29 0.50
N GLY A 222 -8.80 -4.28 0.58
CA GLY A 222 -10.20 -4.42 0.97
C GLY A 222 -10.71 -3.31 1.89
N VAL A 223 -11.87 -3.58 2.48
CA VAL A 223 -12.56 -2.68 3.41
C VAL A 223 -12.89 -3.44 4.69
N VAL A 224 -12.63 -2.83 5.84
CA VAL A 224 -13.12 -3.30 7.13
C VAL A 224 -14.30 -2.46 7.59
N ASN A 225 -15.27 -3.09 8.25
CA ASN A 225 -16.49 -2.44 8.74
C ASN A 225 -16.71 -2.73 10.21
N GLN A 226 -17.21 -1.73 10.97
CA GLN A 226 -17.64 -1.89 12.35
C GLN A 226 -18.81 -0.96 12.67
N LEU A 227 -19.76 -1.46 13.48
CA LEU A 227 -20.88 -0.67 13.96
C LEU A 227 -20.51 0.10 15.24
N PHE A 228 -21.05 1.29 15.38
CA PHE A 228 -20.93 2.11 16.59
C PHE A 228 -22.16 3.00 16.79
N SER A 229 -22.26 3.66 17.94
CA SER A 229 -23.35 4.56 18.24
C SER A 229 -22.86 5.89 18.82
N VAL A 230 -23.62 6.95 18.55
CA VAL A 230 -23.44 8.29 19.08
C VAL A 230 -24.64 8.63 19.93
N VAL A 231 -24.43 8.80 21.24
CA VAL A 231 -25.53 9.07 22.19
C VAL A 231 -25.94 10.55 22.14
N GLY A 232 -27.22 10.79 22.24
CA GLY A 232 -27.74 12.14 22.35
C GLY A 232 -29.16 12.19 22.91
N PHE A 233 -29.64 13.39 23.21
CA PHE A 233 -30.87 13.61 23.95
C PHE A 233 -31.78 14.59 23.23
N PRO A 234 -33.07 14.22 22.93
CA PRO A 234 -34.01 15.14 22.34
C PRO A 234 -34.26 16.34 23.24
N LEU A 235 -34.27 17.54 22.67
CA LEU A 235 -34.55 18.76 23.40
C LEU A 235 -36.05 18.96 23.73
N PHE A 236 -36.94 18.29 22.98
CA PHE A 236 -38.37 18.29 23.20
C PHE A 236 -39.00 17.02 22.62
N PHE A 237 -40.24 16.77 22.98
CA PHE A 237 -41.12 15.80 22.34
C PHE A 237 -42.56 16.28 22.38
N THR A 238 -43.42 15.71 21.50
CA THR A 238 -44.79 16.14 21.28
C THR A 238 -45.74 14.95 21.26
N PRO A 239 -46.18 14.43 22.42
CA PRO A 239 -47.02 13.23 22.47
C PRO A 239 -48.46 13.54 22.05
N ASN A 240 -48.68 13.72 20.73
CA ASN A 240 -49.95 14.00 20.11
C ASN A 240 -50.45 12.83 19.24
N ASN A 241 -49.70 11.74 19.21
CA ASN A 241 -50.00 10.50 18.50
C ASN A 241 -50.08 10.66 16.96
N ASP A 242 -49.25 11.59 16.41
CA ASP A 242 -49.11 11.78 14.96
C ASP A 242 -47.99 10.89 14.35
N GLY A 243 -47.30 10.12 15.16
CA GLY A 243 -46.19 9.23 14.76
C GLY A 243 -44.80 9.90 14.75
N SER A 244 -44.73 11.20 15.16
CA SER A 244 -43.48 11.96 15.19
C SER A 244 -43.20 12.54 16.57
N ASN A 245 -42.05 12.22 17.18
CA ASN A 245 -41.66 12.68 18.51
C ASN A 245 -42.74 12.43 19.61
N ASP A 246 -43.52 11.36 19.50
CA ASP A 246 -44.56 10.99 20.47
C ASP A 246 -43.96 10.47 21.79
N TYR A 247 -42.72 10.02 21.75
CA TYR A 247 -42.00 9.48 22.90
C TYR A 247 -40.66 10.19 23.09
N TRP A 248 -40.31 10.45 24.34
CA TRP A 248 -38.96 10.88 24.66
C TRP A 248 -38.08 9.67 24.93
N GLN A 249 -37.09 9.44 24.09
CA GLN A 249 -36.09 8.37 24.20
C GLN A 249 -34.70 8.91 23.87
N VAL A 250 -33.69 8.32 24.46
CA VAL A 250 -32.28 8.62 24.20
C VAL A 250 -31.90 8.08 22.82
N TYR A 251 -31.24 8.89 22.01
CA TYR A 251 -30.68 8.45 20.73
C TYR A 251 -29.38 7.65 20.92
N GLY A 252 -29.07 6.73 20.01
CA GLY A 252 -27.85 5.94 20.03
C GLY A 252 -27.78 4.86 21.12
N VAL A 253 -28.92 4.52 21.73
CA VAL A 253 -29.06 3.42 22.67
C VAL A 253 -30.07 2.39 22.17
N SER A 254 -29.77 1.10 22.35
CA SER A 254 -30.61 0.00 21.87
C SER A 254 -30.33 -1.29 22.63
N SER A 255 -30.94 -2.40 22.21
CA SER A 255 -30.60 -3.74 22.70
C SER A 255 -29.16 -4.17 22.35
N GLN A 256 -28.57 -3.58 21.33
CA GLN A 256 -27.17 -3.83 20.90
C GLN A 256 -26.19 -2.83 21.52
N PHE A 257 -26.58 -1.57 21.62
CA PHE A 257 -25.73 -0.49 22.13
C PHE A 257 -26.27 0.02 23.48
N GLN A 258 -25.48 -0.12 24.53
CA GLN A 258 -25.79 0.37 25.87
C GLN A 258 -27.08 -0.25 26.49
N PRO A 259 -27.41 -1.58 26.30
CA PRO A 259 -28.71 -2.16 26.64
C PRO A 259 -29.07 -2.09 28.13
N LYS A 260 -28.07 -2.01 29.02
CA LYS A 260 -28.26 -1.96 30.48
C LYS A 260 -28.28 -0.52 31.03
N SER A 261 -28.39 0.47 30.15
CA SER A 261 -28.50 1.86 30.58
C SER A 261 -29.81 2.11 31.32
N VAL A 262 -29.79 3.04 32.26
CA VAL A 262 -30.95 3.42 33.07
C VAL A 262 -31.30 4.87 32.77
N ILE A 263 -32.53 5.09 32.36
CA ILE A 263 -33.09 6.40 31.99
C ILE A 263 -34.13 6.77 33.05
N GLN A 264 -33.94 7.91 33.71
CA GLN A 264 -34.83 8.44 34.74
C GLN A 264 -35.30 9.84 34.37
N ILE A 265 -36.60 10.10 34.54
CA ILE A 265 -37.21 11.40 34.26
C ILE A 265 -37.83 11.96 35.55
N PHE A 266 -37.58 13.25 35.78
CA PHE A 266 -37.99 13.97 36.99
C PHE A 266 -38.76 15.23 36.63
N ASP A 267 -39.63 15.68 37.55
CA ASP A 267 -40.22 16.97 37.51
C ASP A 267 -39.26 18.07 37.99
N ARG A 268 -39.70 19.34 37.93
CA ARG A 268 -38.91 20.51 38.38
C ARG A 268 -38.50 20.51 39.85
N TYR A 269 -39.14 19.69 40.65
CA TYR A 269 -38.85 19.55 42.09
C TYR A 269 -37.95 18.39 42.40
N GLY A 270 -37.47 17.66 41.40
CA GLY A 270 -36.62 16.49 41.54
C GLY A 270 -37.38 15.21 41.91
N LYS A 271 -38.70 15.19 41.82
CA LYS A 271 -39.50 13.99 42.02
C LYS A 271 -39.37 13.08 40.79
N LEU A 272 -39.00 11.81 41.01
CA LEU A 272 -38.93 10.79 39.97
C LEU A 272 -40.35 10.54 39.41
N LEU A 273 -40.53 10.70 38.11
CA LEU A 273 -41.79 10.47 37.40
C LEU A 273 -41.80 9.07 36.76
N THR A 274 -40.74 8.69 36.11
CA THR A 274 -40.62 7.39 35.44
C THR A 274 -39.16 6.94 35.33
N GLN A 275 -38.97 5.61 35.19
CA GLN A 275 -37.68 5.03 34.86
C GLN A 275 -37.88 3.93 33.82
N PHE A 276 -36.99 3.86 32.84
CA PHE A 276 -37.05 2.89 31.76
C PHE A 276 -35.66 2.57 31.22
N THR A 277 -35.57 1.64 30.27
CA THR A 277 -34.34 1.17 29.64
C THR A 277 -34.34 1.46 28.14
N PRO A 278 -33.20 1.35 27.45
CA PRO A 278 -33.11 1.53 25.99
C PRO A 278 -34.01 0.61 25.15
N THR A 279 -34.45 -0.50 25.73
CA THR A 279 -35.33 -1.47 25.05
C THR A 279 -36.81 -1.07 25.09
N SER A 280 -37.17 -0.04 25.86
CA SER A 280 -38.52 0.51 25.88
C SER A 280 -38.74 1.50 24.73
N ILE A 281 -40.01 1.79 24.41
CA ILE A 281 -40.38 2.77 23.41
C ILE A 281 -40.02 4.21 23.83
N GLY A 282 -39.80 4.45 25.13
CA GLY A 282 -39.57 5.77 25.71
C GLY A 282 -40.73 6.25 26.58
N TRP A 283 -40.67 7.49 27.06
CA TRP A 283 -41.70 8.10 27.88
C TRP A 283 -42.73 8.84 27.00
N ASP A 284 -44.03 8.51 27.16
CA ASP A 284 -45.15 9.08 26.44
C ASP A 284 -45.72 10.39 27.07
N GLY A 285 -45.05 10.91 28.08
CA GLY A 285 -45.51 12.11 28.79
C GLY A 285 -46.67 11.85 29.74
N THR A 286 -46.89 10.61 30.18
CA THR A 286 -47.87 10.25 31.22
C THR A 286 -47.19 9.72 32.47
N VAL A 287 -47.89 9.86 33.62
CA VAL A 287 -47.56 9.22 34.90
C VAL A 287 -48.79 8.55 35.44
N ASN A 288 -48.77 7.22 35.63
CA ASN A 288 -49.96 6.43 36.00
C ASN A 288 -51.19 6.66 35.11
N GLY A 289 -50.92 6.85 33.78
CA GLY A 289 -51.97 7.12 32.80
C GLY A 289 -52.48 8.57 32.77
N ILE A 290 -52.00 9.45 33.63
CA ILE A 290 -52.37 10.88 33.68
C ILE A 290 -51.41 11.68 32.86
N PRO A 291 -51.87 12.44 31.82
CA PRO A 291 -51.03 13.29 31.02
C PRO A 291 -50.35 14.39 31.86
N MET A 292 -49.05 14.52 31.72
CA MET A 292 -48.28 15.59 32.33
C MET A 292 -48.39 16.87 31.51
N PRO A 293 -48.38 18.07 32.16
CA PRO A 293 -48.55 19.34 31.47
C PRO A 293 -47.35 19.70 30.59
N THR A 294 -47.55 20.56 29.60
CA THR A 294 -46.49 21.24 28.85
C THR A 294 -45.54 21.94 29.82
N ASN A 295 -44.32 21.52 29.93
CA ASN A 295 -43.30 22.01 30.85
C ASN A 295 -41.92 21.44 30.48
N ASP A 296 -40.90 21.93 31.19
CA ASP A 296 -39.59 21.32 31.20
C ASP A 296 -39.51 20.18 32.23
N TYR A 297 -38.86 19.11 31.84
CA TYR A 297 -38.61 17.93 32.63
C TYR A 297 -37.13 17.62 32.62
N TRP A 298 -36.63 17.04 33.70
CA TRP A 298 -35.21 16.73 33.86
C TRP A 298 -34.97 15.23 33.70
N PHE A 299 -33.79 14.89 33.18
CA PHE A 299 -33.40 13.48 33.08
C PHE A 299 -32.04 13.22 33.72
N THR A 300 -31.86 12.00 34.15
CA THR A 300 -30.57 11.39 34.42
C THR A 300 -30.47 10.10 33.61
N VAL A 301 -29.42 10.00 32.78
CA VAL A 301 -29.13 8.80 32.02
C VAL A 301 -27.80 8.25 32.48
N LYS A 302 -27.81 7.05 33.03
CA LYS A 302 -26.60 6.30 33.35
C LYS A 302 -26.41 5.22 32.30
N LEU A 303 -25.38 5.40 31.45
CA LEU A 303 -25.04 4.43 30.41
C LEU A 303 -24.41 3.17 31.00
N GLN A 304 -24.44 2.07 30.24
CA GLN A 304 -23.82 0.80 30.62
C GLN A 304 -22.31 0.92 30.83
N ASP A 305 -21.63 1.77 30.05
CA ASP A 305 -20.20 2.04 30.15
C ASP A 305 -19.81 2.95 31.33
N GLY A 306 -20.80 3.42 32.12
CA GLY A 306 -20.60 4.21 33.32
C GLY A 306 -20.72 5.73 33.12
N ARG A 307 -20.80 6.24 31.90
CA ARG A 307 -21.05 7.66 31.64
C ARG A 307 -22.43 8.07 32.20
N ILE A 308 -22.50 9.28 32.75
CA ILE A 308 -23.74 9.83 33.34
C ILE A 308 -24.02 11.19 32.71
N TYR A 309 -25.22 11.34 32.16
CA TYR A 309 -25.71 12.59 31.61
C TYR A 309 -26.90 13.08 32.41
N LYS A 310 -26.96 14.40 32.62
CA LYS A 310 -28.07 15.10 33.27
C LYS A 310 -28.36 16.38 32.51
N ASN A 311 -29.61 16.58 32.13
CA ASN A 311 -30.06 17.78 31.45
C ASN A 311 -31.60 17.85 31.54
N HIS A 312 -32.22 18.75 30.78
CA HIS A 312 -33.67 18.89 30.70
C HIS A 312 -34.14 18.86 29.23
N PHE A 313 -35.40 18.62 29.06
CA PHE A 313 -36.10 18.66 27.78
C PHE A 313 -37.52 19.19 28.00
N THR A 314 -38.17 19.65 26.92
CA THR A 314 -39.53 20.22 26.99
C THR A 314 -40.54 19.19 26.47
N LEU A 315 -41.61 18.93 27.26
CA LEU A 315 -42.83 18.32 26.76
C LEU A 315 -43.74 19.42 26.23
N LYS A 316 -44.20 19.28 24.98
CA LYS A 316 -45.13 20.20 24.31
C LYS A 316 -46.38 19.45 23.94
N ARG A 317 -47.56 19.99 24.34
CA ARG A 317 -48.87 19.48 23.97
C ARG A 317 -49.64 20.56 23.24
#